data_ad963d99ed8cb7e7d18433fd8bd1eaf6
#
_entry.id   ad963d99ed8cb7e7d18433fd8bd1eaf6
#
_cell.length_a   1.000
_cell.length_b   1.000
_cell.length_c   1.000
_cell.angle_alpha   90.00
_cell.angle_beta   90.00
_cell.angle_gamma   90.00
#
_symmetry.space_group_name_H-M   'P 1'
#
loop_
_entity.id
_entity.type
_entity.pdbx_description
1 polymer ?
#
loop_
_entity_poly.entity_id
_entity_poly.type
_entity_poly.pdbx_seq_one_letter_code
_entity_poly.pdbx_strand_id
1 'polypeptide(L)'
;MLADILAQLQQKQASEGESGVTAAFELNWECLELQEQKLAGLLSLFALAPISWSLVESAASASNLDFDIKASCTILIQRYLLQHLAEDTYQIHERIRELLRVKLEDLAEADELKRGFCEAMVAVAQDIPHTPTQVAIAKASLAIPHLAEAATVYQDWLSDKDLIWVFVGLARFYEGQGLYEQALPWREQSLLIAKKRFGEEHPDVATSLNNLASLYDSQGRYSQAEPLYQQALEMTRRLLGEEHPDVATSLNNLASLYDSQGRYSQAEPLFQQALEMTRRLLGEEHPDVATSLNNLASLYSSQGRYSQAEPLFQQALEMTRRLLGEEHPDVATSLNNLAGLYESQGRYSQAEPLFQQALEMTRRLLGEEHPDVATSLNNLAGLYESQGRYSQAEPLYQQALQMRRRLLGEEHPDVATSLNNLAGLYESQGRYSQAEPLYQQALQMR
;
A
#
# COMPACT_ATOMS: atom_id res chain seq x y z
N MET A 1 -29.17 -41.34 -15.64
CA MET A 1 -28.52 -40.06 -15.32
C MET A 1 -27.63 -39.51 -16.43
N LEU A 2 -26.46 -40.12 -16.78
CA LEU A 2 -25.61 -39.65 -17.90
C LEU A 2 -26.29 -39.73 -19.27
N ALA A 3 -27.01 -40.84 -19.57
CA ALA A 3 -27.76 -40.99 -20.80
C ALA A 3 -28.91 -40.01 -20.97
N ASP A 4 -29.59 -39.66 -19.87
CA ASP A 4 -30.67 -38.70 -19.87
C ASP A 4 -30.17 -37.26 -20.07
N ILE A 5 -29.02 -36.92 -19.47
CA ILE A 5 -28.32 -35.63 -19.67
C ILE A 5 -27.85 -35.53 -21.13
N LEU A 6 -27.28 -36.58 -21.69
CA LEU A 6 -26.85 -36.60 -23.10
C LEU A 6 -28.04 -36.46 -24.08
N ALA A 7 -29.18 -37.10 -23.77
CA ALA A 7 -30.38 -37.00 -24.59
C ALA A 7 -30.97 -35.56 -24.52
N GLN A 8 -31.02 -34.94 -23.35
CA GLN A 8 -31.48 -33.56 -23.16
C GLN A 8 -30.50 -32.54 -23.83
N LEU A 9 -29.18 -32.79 -23.76
CA LEU A 9 -28.19 -31.98 -24.49
C LEU A 9 -28.38 -32.04 -25.99
N GLN A 10 -28.61 -33.22 -26.55
CA GLN A 10 -28.88 -33.41 -27.98
C GLN A 10 -30.21 -32.75 -28.41
N GLN A 11 -31.20 -32.77 -27.58
CA GLN A 11 -32.51 -32.17 -27.84
C GLN A 11 -32.42 -30.61 -27.79
N LYS A 12 -31.75 -30.02 -26.82
CA LYS A 12 -31.51 -28.54 -26.75
C LYS A 12 -30.62 -28.05 -27.91
N GLN A 13 -29.58 -28.79 -28.26
CA GLN A 13 -28.77 -28.48 -29.45
C GLN A 13 -29.58 -28.49 -30.77
N ALA A 14 -30.53 -29.40 -30.90
CA ALA A 14 -31.35 -29.51 -32.09
C ALA A 14 -32.45 -28.45 -32.19
N SER A 15 -32.95 -27.97 -31.04
CA SER A 15 -34.07 -27.02 -31.01
C SER A 15 -33.68 -25.53 -30.99
N GLU A 16 -32.51 -25.18 -30.47
CA GLU A 16 -32.13 -23.78 -30.19
C GLU A 16 -30.84 -23.32 -30.89
N GLY A 17 -30.11 -24.20 -31.59
CA GLY A 17 -28.84 -23.84 -32.26
C GLY A 17 -27.70 -23.44 -31.31
N GLU A 18 -27.83 -23.74 -30.03
CA GLU A 18 -26.88 -23.38 -28.98
C GLU A 18 -25.61 -24.24 -29.01
N SER A 19 -24.48 -23.67 -28.53
CA SER A 19 -23.25 -24.47 -28.34
C SER A 19 -23.49 -25.52 -27.26
N GLY A 20 -22.89 -26.72 -27.39
CA GLY A 20 -23.06 -27.79 -26.41
C GLY A 20 -22.72 -27.39 -24.96
N VAL A 21 -21.87 -26.41 -24.77
CA VAL A 21 -21.50 -25.87 -23.43
C VAL A 21 -22.67 -25.08 -22.84
N THR A 22 -23.33 -24.24 -23.61
CA THR A 22 -24.47 -23.44 -23.17
C THR A 22 -25.64 -24.33 -22.76
N ALA A 23 -25.99 -25.33 -23.58
CA ALA A 23 -27.04 -26.28 -23.28
C ALA A 23 -26.77 -27.11 -22.00
N ALA A 24 -25.51 -27.56 -21.84
CA ALA A 24 -25.08 -28.27 -20.62
C ALA A 24 -25.15 -27.38 -19.36
N PHE A 25 -24.78 -26.10 -19.51
CA PHE A 25 -24.88 -25.12 -18.44
C PHE A 25 -26.34 -24.91 -18.01
N GLU A 26 -27.25 -24.67 -18.95
CA GLU A 26 -28.66 -24.42 -18.65
C GLU A 26 -29.29 -25.61 -17.89
N LEU A 27 -28.99 -26.83 -18.28
CA LEU A 27 -29.46 -28.02 -17.55
C LEU A 27 -28.92 -28.10 -16.13
N ASN A 28 -27.65 -27.74 -15.92
CA ASN A 28 -27.08 -27.68 -14.57
C ASN A 28 -27.68 -26.55 -13.75
N TRP A 29 -27.89 -25.37 -14.33
CA TRP A 29 -28.46 -24.21 -13.68
C TRP A 29 -29.91 -24.47 -13.21
N GLU A 30 -30.75 -25.08 -14.05
CA GLU A 30 -32.14 -25.46 -13.71
C GLU A 30 -32.22 -26.46 -12.55
N CYS A 31 -31.17 -27.20 -12.29
CA CYS A 31 -31.08 -28.17 -11.18
C CYS A 31 -30.56 -27.57 -9.87
N LEU A 32 -30.13 -26.31 -9.85
CA LEU A 32 -29.63 -25.63 -8.65
C LEU A 32 -30.84 -25.05 -7.85
N GLU A 33 -30.74 -25.14 -6.54
CA GLU A 33 -31.63 -24.39 -5.66
C GLU A 33 -31.20 -22.92 -5.61
N LEU A 34 -32.04 -22.06 -5.06
CA LEU A 34 -31.80 -20.62 -5.01
C LEU A 34 -30.51 -20.28 -4.26
N GLN A 35 -30.10 -21.05 -3.25
CA GLN A 35 -28.88 -20.86 -2.48
C GLN A 35 -27.62 -21.06 -3.34
N GLU A 36 -27.60 -22.14 -4.12
CA GLU A 36 -26.50 -22.41 -5.05
C GLU A 36 -26.45 -21.39 -6.19
N GLN A 37 -27.63 -20.96 -6.69
CA GLN A 37 -27.71 -19.92 -7.72
C GLN A 37 -27.15 -18.59 -7.21
N LYS A 38 -27.47 -18.18 -5.98
CA LYS A 38 -26.92 -16.97 -5.35
C LYS A 38 -25.39 -17.07 -5.17
N LEU A 39 -24.87 -18.21 -4.67
CA LEU A 39 -23.44 -18.40 -4.52
C LEU A 39 -22.73 -18.40 -5.89
N ALA A 40 -23.29 -19.05 -6.90
CA ALA A 40 -22.74 -19.06 -8.26
C ALA A 40 -22.74 -17.65 -8.87
N GLY A 41 -23.81 -16.87 -8.65
CA GLY A 41 -23.89 -15.46 -9.00
C GLY A 41 -22.81 -14.63 -8.33
N LEU A 42 -22.63 -14.77 -7.02
CA LEU A 42 -21.57 -14.09 -6.28
C LEU A 42 -20.17 -14.45 -6.83
N LEU A 43 -19.91 -15.74 -7.04
CA LEU A 43 -18.62 -16.22 -7.56
C LEU A 43 -18.32 -15.69 -8.98
N SER A 44 -19.35 -15.41 -9.79
CA SER A 44 -19.19 -14.84 -11.13
C SER A 44 -18.63 -13.42 -11.13
N LEU A 45 -18.74 -12.70 -10.01
CA LEU A 45 -18.22 -11.34 -9.83
C LEU A 45 -16.68 -11.31 -9.72
N PHE A 46 -16.08 -12.41 -9.25
CA PHE A 46 -14.63 -12.50 -9.13
C PHE A 46 -13.95 -12.52 -10.51
N ALA A 47 -12.71 -12.04 -10.58
CA ALA A 47 -11.88 -12.10 -11.79
C ALA A 47 -11.57 -13.55 -12.20
N LEU A 48 -11.15 -13.75 -13.46
CA LEU A 48 -10.68 -15.04 -13.97
C LEU A 48 -9.29 -15.40 -13.39
N ALA A 49 -9.24 -15.53 -12.08
CA ALA A 49 -8.07 -15.88 -11.30
C ALA A 49 -8.47 -16.84 -10.17
N PRO A 50 -7.51 -17.52 -9.52
CA PRO A 50 -7.80 -18.34 -8.35
C PRO A 50 -8.43 -17.53 -7.22
N ILE A 51 -9.52 -18.04 -6.65
CA ILE A 51 -10.31 -17.40 -5.59
C ILE A 51 -10.03 -18.15 -4.29
N SER A 52 -9.52 -17.47 -3.25
CA SER A 52 -9.41 -18.08 -1.93
C SER A 52 -10.77 -18.19 -1.25
N TRP A 53 -10.99 -19.26 -0.47
CA TRP A 53 -12.22 -19.45 0.25
C TRP A 53 -12.54 -18.31 1.20
N SER A 54 -11.54 -17.76 1.87
CA SER A 54 -11.69 -16.61 2.77
C SER A 54 -12.29 -15.38 2.08
N LEU A 55 -11.97 -15.14 0.81
CA LEU A 55 -12.57 -14.04 0.03
C LEU A 55 -14.06 -14.33 -0.28
N VAL A 56 -14.38 -15.60 -0.58
CA VAL A 56 -15.78 -16.01 -0.80
C VAL A 56 -16.60 -15.82 0.47
N GLU A 57 -16.06 -16.24 1.63
CA GLU A 57 -16.74 -16.05 2.94
C GLU A 57 -16.94 -14.57 3.25
N SER A 58 -15.93 -13.73 3.02
CA SER A 58 -16.04 -12.30 3.23
C SER A 58 -17.12 -11.66 2.34
N ALA A 59 -17.10 -11.98 1.04
CA ALA A 59 -18.09 -11.45 0.10
C ALA A 59 -19.51 -11.97 0.37
N ALA A 60 -19.65 -13.24 0.74
CA ALA A 60 -20.94 -13.85 1.11
C ALA A 60 -21.53 -13.21 2.39
N SER A 61 -20.68 -12.96 3.39
CA SER A 61 -21.07 -12.26 4.61
C SER A 61 -21.53 -10.83 4.33
N ALA A 62 -20.76 -10.09 3.53
CA ALA A 62 -21.11 -8.73 3.12
C ALA A 62 -22.39 -8.66 2.25
N SER A 63 -22.71 -9.76 1.55
CA SER A 63 -23.95 -9.92 0.75
C SER A 63 -25.11 -10.48 1.55
N ASN A 64 -25.03 -10.58 2.88
CA ASN A 64 -26.05 -11.12 3.76
C ASN A 64 -26.55 -12.54 3.36
N LEU A 65 -25.67 -13.39 2.84
CA LEU A 65 -26.01 -14.76 2.49
C LEU A 65 -26.12 -15.60 3.78
N ASP A 66 -27.33 -15.85 4.23
CA ASP A 66 -27.65 -16.59 5.47
C ASP A 66 -27.98 -18.07 5.15
N PHE A 67 -26.98 -18.81 4.63
CA PHE A 67 -27.06 -20.25 4.39
C PHE A 67 -25.65 -20.89 4.40
N ASP A 68 -25.60 -22.22 4.39
CA ASP A 68 -24.34 -22.95 4.34
C ASP A 68 -23.67 -22.84 2.96
N ILE A 69 -22.84 -21.81 2.80
CA ILE A 69 -22.10 -21.54 1.54
C ILE A 69 -21.12 -22.67 1.21
N LYS A 70 -20.64 -23.45 2.20
CA LYS A 70 -19.70 -24.55 1.98
C LYS A 70 -20.40 -25.76 1.39
N ALA A 71 -21.63 -26.05 1.84
CA ALA A 71 -22.48 -27.07 1.23
C ALA A 71 -22.83 -26.69 -0.21
N SER A 72 -23.27 -25.47 -0.45
CA SER A 72 -23.57 -24.95 -1.80
C SER A 72 -22.35 -24.99 -2.73
N CYS A 73 -21.15 -24.62 -2.22
CA CYS A 73 -19.89 -24.75 -2.97
C CYS A 73 -19.62 -26.19 -3.43
N THR A 74 -19.84 -27.17 -2.55
CA THR A 74 -19.70 -28.59 -2.87
C THR A 74 -20.61 -29.01 -4.03
N ILE A 75 -21.85 -28.52 -4.05
CA ILE A 75 -22.80 -28.78 -5.12
C ILE A 75 -22.32 -28.16 -6.44
N LEU A 76 -21.84 -26.92 -6.43
CA LEU A 76 -21.29 -26.26 -7.62
C LEU A 76 -20.09 -27.03 -8.21
N ILE A 77 -19.23 -27.60 -7.37
CA ILE A 77 -18.11 -28.44 -7.80
C ILE A 77 -18.63 -29.75 -8.44
N GLN A 78 -19.59 -30.40 -7.81
CA GLN A 78 -20.20 -31.64 -8.35
C GLN A 78 -20.91 -31.41 -9.68
N ARG A 79 -21.38 -30.19 -9.92
CA ARG A 79 -22.02 -29.77 -11.17
C ARG A 79 -21.06 -29.22 -12.22
N TYR A 80 -19.75 -29.23 -11.94
CA TYR A 80 -18.70 -28.71 -12.83
C TYR A 80 -18.82 -27.19 -13.15
N LEU A 81 -19.53 -26.44 -12.30
CA LEU A 81 -19.64 -24.98 -12.41
C LEU A 81 -18.50 -24.26 -11.71
N LEU A 82 -17.86 -24.93 -10.75
CA LEU A 82 -16.71 -24.45 -10.00
C LEU A 82 -15.62 -25.55 -9.98
N GLN A 83 -14.37 -25.16 -10.17
CA GLN A 83 -13.22 -26.04 -10.07
C GLN A 83 -12.48 -25.80 -8.75
N HIS A 84 -12.20 -26.87 -8.02
CA HIS A 84 -11.29 -26.87 -6.88
C HIS A 84 -9.85 -27.08 -7.39
N LEU A 85 -8.95 -26.12 -7.09
CA LEU A 85 -7.55 -26.15 -7.57
C LEU A 85 -6.61 -26.73 -6.53
N ALA A 86 -6.67 -26.23 -5.30
CA ALA A 86 -5.83 -26.59 -4.19
C ALA A 86 -6.58 -26.35 -2.88
N GLU A 87 -5.96 -26.62 -1.72
CA GLU A 87 -6.55 -26.36 -0.42
C GLU A 87 -7.10 -24.94 -0.35
N ASP A 88 -8.41 -24.82 -0.09
CA ASP A 88 -9.16 -23.56 0.01
C ASP A 88 -9.05 -22.59 -1.19
N THR A 89 -8.77 -23.10 -2.39
CA THR A 89 -8.64 -22.29 -3.61
C THR A 89 -9.50 -22.82 -4.74
N TYR A 90 -10.26 -21.96 -5.40
CA TYR A 90 -11.25 -22.27 -6.42
C TYR A 90 -11.05 -21.45 -7.68
N GLN A 91 -11.61 -21.90 -8.78
CA GLN A 91 -11.62 -21.15 -10.05
C GLN A 91 -12.87 -21.45 -10.86
N ILE A 92 -13.36 -20.46 -11.59
CA ILE A 92 -14.46 -20.61 -12.56
C ILE A 92 -13.87 -20.56 -13.96
N HIS A 93 -14.30 -21.48 -14.83
CA HIS A 93 -13.96 -21.43 -16.22
C HIS A 93 -14.58 -20.19 -16.90
N GLU A 94 -13.83 -19.52 -17.78
CA GLU A 94 -14.22 -18.28 -18.45
C GLU A 94 -15.66 -18.33 -19.02
N ARG A 95 -15.95 -19.34 -19.83
CA ARG A 95 -17.27 -19.50 -20.43
C ARG A 95 -18.41 -19.71 -19.41
N ILE A 96 -18.14 -20.42 -18.33
CA ILE A 96 -19.12 -20.59 -17.24
C ILE A 96 -19.35 -19.27 -16.52
N ARG A 97 -18.29 -18.51 -16.25
CA ARG A 97 -18.40 -17.18 -15.65
C ARG A 97 -19.27 -16.23 -16.48
N GLU A 98 -19.10 -16.20 -17.80
CA GLU A 98 -19.93 -15.41 -18.69
C GLU A 98 -21.42 -15.75 -18.57
N LEU A 99 -21.73 -17.04 -18.58
CA LEU A 99 -23.12 -17.52 -18.44
C LEU A 99 -23.69 -17.24 -17.06
N LEU A 100 -22.89 -17.41 -15.99
CA LEU A 100 -23.29 -17.07 -14.63
C LEU A 100 -23.57 -15.58 -14.45
N ARG A 101 -22.81 -14.71 -15.11
CA ARG A 101 -23.04 -13.25 -15.10
C ARG A 101 -24.38 -12.88 -15.75
N VAL A 102 -24.77 -13.56 -16.81
CA VAL A 102 -26.11 -13.37 -17.41
C VAL A 102 -27.18 -13.78 -16.41
N LYS A 103 -27.03 -14.95 -15.78
CA LYS A 103 -27.98 -15.45 -14.77
C LYS A 103 -28.02 -14.59 -13.50
N LEU A 104 -26.92 -13.95 -13.13
CA LEU A 104 -26.87 -13.05 -11.99
C LEU A 104 -27.86 -11.88 -12.16
N GLU A 105 -27.96 -11.32 -13.37
CA GLU A 105 -28.86 -10.17 -13.62
C GLU A 105 -30.35 -10.55 -13.45
N ASP A 106 -30.68 -11.85 -13.52
CA ASP A 106 -32.05 -12.36 -13.31
C ASP A 106 -32.36 -12.61 -11.81
N LEU A 107 -31.33 -12.56 -10.93
CA LEU A 107 -31.53 -12.75 -9.49
C LEU A 107 -32.05 -11.46 -8.84
N ALA A 108 -33.03 -11.60 -7.95
CA ALA A 108 -33.56 -10.47 -7.20
C ALA A 108 -32.51 -9.76 -6.33
N GLU A 109 -31.51 -10.51 -5.86
CA GLU A 109 -30.41 -10.04 -5.02
C GLU A 109 -29.15 -9.63 -5.80
N ALA A 110 -29.20 -9.51 -7.12
CA ALA A 110 -28.05 -9.18 -7.96
C ALA A 110 -27.29 -7.93 -7.46
N ASP A 111 -28.02 -6.88 -7.13
CA ASP A 111 -27.45 -5.62 -6.63
C ASP A 111 -26.80 -5.77 -5.26
N GLU A 112 -27.39 -6.60 -4.39
CA GLU A 112 -26.85 -6.88 -3.05
C GLU A 112 -25.56 -7.69 -3.15
N LEU A 113 -25.51 -8.68 -4.03
CA LEU A 113 -24.32 -9.47 -4.30
C LEU A 113 -23.18 -8.62 -4.85
N LYS A 114 -23.46 -7.70 -5.79
CA LYS A 114 -22.45 -6.77 -6.34
C LYS A 114 -21.91 -5.83 -5.26
N ARG A 115 -22.78 -5.27 -4.40
CA ARG A 115 -22.33 -4.42 -3.28
C ARG A 115 -21.50 -5.20 -2.27
N GLY A 116 -21.94 -6.39 -1.86
CA GLY A 116 -21.20 -7.22 -0.92
C GLY A 116 -19.83 -7.65 -1.46
N PHE A 117 -19.73 -7.98 -2.76
CA PHE A 117 -18.44 -8.20 -3.41
C PHE A 117 -17.55 -6.96 -3.32
N CYS A 118 -18.07 -5.77 -3.64
CA CYS A 118 -17.32 -4.52 -3.56
C CYS A 118 -16.88 -4.21 -2.12
N GLU A 119 -17.73 -4.40 -1.12
CA GLU A 119 -17.38 -4.24 0.30
C GLU A 119 -16.24 -5.16 0.73
N ALA A 120 -16.29 -6.43 0.34
CA ALA A 120 -15.20 -7.37 0.63
C ALA A 120 -13.89 -6.92 -0.02
N MET A 121 -13.91 -6.39 -1.25
CA MET A 121 -12.73 -5.88 -1.93
C MET A 121 -12.21 -4.58 -1.29
N VAL A 122 -13.08 -3.71 -0.80
CA VAL A 122 -12.68 -2.52 -0.02
C VAL A 122 -11.97 -2.94 1.27
N ALA A 123 -12.47 -3.93 1.99
CA ALA A 123 -11.82 -4.46 3.18
C ALA A 123 -10.41 -4.99 2.87
N VAL A 124 -10.24 -5.73 1.76
CA VAL A 124 -8.92 -6.17 1.28
C VAL A 124 -8.01 -4.97 1.02
N ALA A 125 -8.50 -3.93 0.34
CA ALA A 125 -7.72 -2.75 0.01
C ALA A 125 -7.25 -1.98 1.26
N GLN A 126 -8.11 -1.89 2.27
CA GLN A 126 -7.80 -1.24 3.55
C GLN A 126 -6.79 -2.03 4.39
N ASP A 127 -6.76 -3.36 4.27
CA ASP A 127 -5.81 -4.24 4.96
C ASP A 127 -4.38 -4.18 4.36
N ILE A 128 -4.21 -3.57 3.18
CA ILE A 128 -2.89 -3.37 2.57
C ILE A 128 -2.21 -2.15 3.22
N PRO A 129 -1.12 -2.35 4.00
CA PRO A 129 -0.44 -1.25 4.69
C PRO A 129 0.26 -0.29 3.71
N HIS A 130 0.66 0.88 4.20
CA HIS A 130 1.42 1.86 3.41
C HIS A 130 2.76 1.31 2.92
N THR A 131 3.43 0.52 3.77
CA THR A 131 4.70 -0.16 3.45
C THR A 131 4.51 -1.65 3.63
N PRO A 132 3.98 -2.35 2.61
CA PRO A 132 3.68 -3.77 2.73
C PRO A 132 4.97 -4.61 2.69
N THR A 133 5.08 -5.56 3.61
CA THR A 133 6.12 -6.59 3.60
C THR A 133 5.83 -7.67 2.56
N GLN A 134 6.82 -8.51 2.23
CA GLN A 134 6.60 -9.67 1.34
C GLN A 134 5.50 -10.62 1.85
N VAL A 135 5.36 -10.74 3.17
CA VAL A 135 4.26 -11.52 3.77
C VAL A 135 2.91 -10.86 3.48
N ALA A 136 2.80 -9.54 3.64
CA ALA A 136 1.57 -8.81 3.32
C ALA A 136 1.26 -8.86 1.81
N ILE A 137 2.28 -8.73 0.97
CA ILE A 137 2.18 -8.89 -0.49
C ILE A 137 1.68 -10.29 -0.85
N ALA A 138 2.30 -11.35 -0.31
CA ALA A 138 1.90 -12.73 -0.55
C ALA A 138 0.45 -12.99 -0.11
N LYS A 139 0.05 -12.48 1.06
CA LYS A 139 -1.33 -12.57 1.58
C LYS A 139 -2.35 -11.89 0.64
N ALA A 140 -2.01 -10.72 0.12
CA ALA A 140 -2.89 -9.95 -0.76
C ALA A 140 -2.91 -10.47 -2.21
N SER A 141 -1.86 -11.16 -2.68
CA SER A 141 -1.63 -11.49 -4.09
C SER A 141 -2.80 -12.18 -4.77
N LEU A 142 -3.45 -13.14 -4.09
CA LEU A 142 -4.63 -13.84 -4.64
C LEU A 142 -5.84 -12.91 -4.78
N ALA A 143 -5.92 -11.86 -3.96
CA ALA A 143 -7.05 -10.92 -3.98
C ALA A 143 -6.88 -9.81 -5.03
N ILE A 144 -5.66 -9.49 -5.45
CA ILE A 144 -5.35 -8.38 -6.36
C ILE A 144 -6.13 -8.42 -7.68
N PRO A 145 -6.23 -9.57 -8.41
CA PRO A 145 -7.05 -9.62 -9.62
C PRO A 145 -8.52 -9.29 -9.35
N HIS A 146 -9.06 -9.72 -8.21
CA HIS A 146 -10.45 -9.50 -7.83
C HIS A 146 -10.68 -8.06 -7.36
N LEU A 147 -9.71 -7.47 -6.68
CA LEU A 147 -9.70 -6.05 -6.33
C LEU A 147 -9.67 -5.17 -7.60
N ALA A 148 -8.89 -5.55 -8.61
CA ALA A 148 -8.87 -4.89 -9.90
C ALA A 148 -10.21 -5.01 -10.65
N GLU A 149 -10.90 -6.15 -10.53
CA GLU A 149 -12.25 -6.35 -11.07
C GLU A 149 -13.27 -5.39 -10.41
N ALA A 150 -13.23 -5.25 -9.08
CA ALA A 150 -14.06 -4.29 -8.35
C ALA A 150 -13.79 -2.84 -8.80
N ALA A 151 -12.52 -2.48 -8.98
CA ALA A 151 -12.10 -1.14 -9.38
C ALA A 151 -12.46 -0.78 -10.84
N THR A 152 -12.61 -1.78 -11.73
CA THR A 152 -12.80 -1.53 -13.17
C THR A 152 -14.21 -1.89 -13.66
N VAL A 153 -14.73 -3.04 -13.24
CA VAL A 153 -16.02 -3.55 -13.74
C VAL A 153 -17.18 -3.14 -12.82
N TYR A 154 -16.93 -3.13 -11.50
CA TYR A 154 -17.99 -2.91 -10.49
C TYR A 154 -17.85 -1.57 -9.76
N GLN A 155 -17.11 -0.61 -10.29
CA GLN A 155 -16.90 0.71 -9.66
C GLN A 155 -18.20 1.46 -9.32
N ASP A 156 -19.27 1.25 -10.07
CA ASP A 156 -20.56 1.91 -9.83
C ASP A 156 -21.31 1.35 -8.61
N TRP A 157 -20.86 0.19 -8.10
CA TRP A 157 -21.40 -0.46 -6.89
C TRP A 157 -20.59 -0.12 -5.63
N LEU A 158 -19.47 0.57 -5.77
CA LEU A 158 -18.71 1.11 -4.65
C LEU A 158 -19.45 2.28 -4.02
N SER A 159 -19.48 2.35 -2.69
CA SER A 159 -20.05 3.49 -1.98
C SER A 159 -19.15 4.75 -2.19
N ASP A 160 -19.73 5.93 -2.07
CA ASP A 160 -18.99 7.18 -2.27
C ASP A 160 -17.79 7.32 -1.30
N LYS A 161 -17.97 6.89 -0.04
CA LYS A 161 -16.90 6.91 0.98
C LYS A 161 -15.77 5.91 0.72
N ASP A 162 -16.04 4.86 -0.07
CA ASP A 162 -15.12 3.74 -0.28
C ASP A 162 -14.50 3.75 -1.69
N LEU A 163 -14.98 4.64 -2.56
CA LEU A 163 -14.64 4.67 -3.98
C LEU A 163 -13.14 4.64 -4.26
N ILE A 164 -12.37 5.46 -3.56
CA ILE A 164 -10.93 5.59 -3.81
C ILE A 164 -10.11 4.45 -3.19
N TRP A 165 -10.66 3.72 -2.19
CA TRP A 165 -9.89 2.70 -1.45
C TRP A 165 -9.40 1.56 -2.32
N VAL A 166 -10.21 1.07 -3.26
CA VAL A 166 -9.80 -0.02 -4.16
C VAL A 166 -8.59 0.35 -5.01
N PHE A 167 -8.53 1.60 -5.47
CA PHE A 167 -7.39 2.12 -6.23
C PHE A 167 -6.16 2.35 -5.33
N VAL A 168 -6.39 2.86 -4.12
CA VAL A 168 -5.33 3.06 -3.12
C VAL A 168 -4.69 1.72 -2.74
N GLY A 169 -5.48 0.69 -2.50
CA GLY A 169 -4.99 -0.65 -2.18
C GLY A 169 -4.15 -1.25 -3.32
N LEU A 170 -4.65 -1.17 -4.56
CA LEU A 170 -3.92 -1.62 -5.75
C LEU A 170 -2.59 -0.88 -5.91
N ALA A 171 -2.60 0.44 -5.79
CA ALA A 171 -1.38 1.24 -5.90
C ALA A 171 -0.37 0.87 -4.81
N ARG A 172 -0.79 0.79 -3.53
CA ARG A 172 0.08 0.38 -2.41
C ARG A 172 0.68 -1.00 -2.59
N PHE A 173 -0.09 -1.95 -3.14
CA PHE A 173 0.41 -3.29 -3.44
C PHE A 173 1.60 -3.26 -4.40
N TYR A 174 1.55 -2.45 -5.45
CA TYR A 174 2.63 -2.32 -6.41
C TYR A 174 3.75 -1.40 -5.91
N GLU A 175 3.43 -0.28 -5.27
CA GLU A 175 4.41 0.65 -4.66
C GLU A 175 5.28 -0.05 -3.61
N GLY A 176 4.67 -0.90 -2.78
CA GLY A 176 5.39 -1.69 -1.78
C GLY A 176 6.37 -2.72 -2.34
N GLN A 177 6.32 -2.97 -3.64
CA GLN A 177 7.27 -3.81 -4.37
C GLN A 177 8.25 -2.99 -5.24
N GLY A 178 8.16 -1.65 -5.19
CA GLY A 178 8.91 -0.76 -6.06
C GLY A 178 8.42 -0.75 -7.52
N LEU A 179 7.28 -1.39 -7.81
CA LEU A 179 6.71 -1.51 -9.15
C LEU A 179 5.89 -0.26 -9.52
N TYR A 180 6.53 0.90 -9.49
CA TYR A 180 5.88 2.19 -9.65
C TYR A 180 5.15 2.36 -10.99
N GLU A 181 5.67 1.79 -12.06
CA GLU A 181 5.01 1.81 -13.38
C GLU A 181 3.69 1.02 -13.39
N GLN A 182 3.57 0.01 -12.52
CA GLN A 182 2.32 -0.76 -12.34
C GLN A 182 1.36 -0.06 -11.36
N ALA A 183 1.88 0.73 -10.43
CA ALA A 183 1.08 1.53 -9.50
C ALA A 183 0.46 2.76 -10.17
N LEU A 184 1.18 3.38 -11.14
CA LEU A 184 0.80 4.63 -11.78
C LEU A 184 -0.61 4.60 -12.38
N PRO A 185 -1.02 3.60 -13.19
CA PRO A 185 -2.37 3.55 -13.74
C PRO A 185 -3.46 3.59 -12.66
N TRP A 186 -3.23 2.99 -11.50
CA TRP A 186 -4.21 2.96 -10.41
C TRP A 186 -4.33 4.31 -9.71
N ARG A 187 -3.23 5.05 -9.54
CA ARG A 187 -3.26 6.43 -9.05
C ARG A 187 -3.96 7.37 -10.02
N GLU A 188 -3.70 7.25 -11.33
CA GLU A 188 -4.37 8.01 -12.38
C GLU A 188 -5.86 7.69 -12.47
N GLN A 189 -6.23 6.41 -12.40
CA GLN A 189 -7.64 5.98 -12.38
C GLN A 189 -8.37 6.48 -11.14
N SER A 190 -7.74 6.45 -9.96
CA SER A 190 -8.29 7.03 -8.73
C SER A 190 -8.70 8.50 -8.94
N LEU A 191 -7.80 9.30 -9.51
CA LEU A 191 -8.05 10.71 -9.80
C LEU A 191 -9.16 10.89 -10.83
N LEU A 192 -9.12 10.10 -11.93
CA LEU A 192 -10.12 10.17 -12.99
C LEU A 192 -11.53 9.85 -12.48
N ILE A 193 -11.66 8.79 -11.70
CA ILE A 193 -12.95 8.33 -11.18
C ILE A 193 -13.49 9.29 -10.10
N ALA A 194 -12.61 9.80 -9.22
CA ALA A 194 -13.00 10.82 -8.26
C ALA A 194 -13.58 12.05 -8.97
N LYS A 195 -12.90 12.56 -10.00
CA LYS A 195 -13.38 13.69 -10.82
C LYS A 195 -14.71 13.38 -11.53
N LYS A 196 -14.83 12.19 -12.10
CA LYS A 196 -16.05 11.78 -12.82
C LYS A 196 -17.26 11.68 -11.87
N ARG A 197 -17.07 11.16 -10.65
CA ARG A 197 -18.17 10.88 -9.72
C ARG A 197 -18.56 12.11 -8.91
N PHE A 198 -17.58 12.89 -8.45
CA PHE A 198 -17.80 14.01 -7.52
C PHE A 198 -17.63 15.39 -8.19
N GLY A 199 -17.15 15.43 -9.44
CA GLY A 199 -16.75 16.67 -10.10
C GLY A 199 -15.31 17.08 -9.79
N GLU A 200 -14.81 18.13 -10.45
CA GLU A 200 -13.43 18.61 -10.33
C GLU A 200 -13.11 19.14 -8.93
N GLU A 201 -14.12 19.61 -8.19
CA GLU A 201 -14.03 20.32 -6.92
C GLU A 201 -14.54 19.45 -5.76
N HIS A 202 -13.75 18.44 -5.36
CA HIS A 202 -14.10 17.54 -4.25
C HIS A 202 -12.87 17.17 -3.42
N PRO A 203 -13.00 16.97 -2.07
CA PRO A 203 -11.88 16.56 -1.22
C PRO A 203 -11.17 15.30 -1.70
N ASP A 204 -11.89 14.31 -2.21
CA ASP A 204 -11.28 13.07 -2.74
C ASP A 204 -10.46 13.31 -4.01
N VAL A 205 -10.77 14.34 -4.78
CA VAL A 205 -9.93 14.77 -5.90
C VAL A 205 -8.61 15.34 -5.39
N ALA A 206 -8.65 16.17 -4.35
CA ALA A 206 -7.43 16.70 -3.71
C ALA A 206 -6.58 15.56 -3.10
N THR A 207 -7.20 14.58 -2.45
CA THR A 207 -6.53 13.38 -1.92
C THR A 207 -5.89 12.56 -3.04
N SER A 208 -6.60 12.35 -4.15
CA SER A 208 -6.07 11.60 -5.29
C SER A 208 -4.91 12.32 -5.99
N LEU A 209 -4.97 13.67 -6.07
CA LEU A 209 -3.86 14.49 -6.55
C LEU A 209 -2.62 14.36 -5.67
N ASN A 210 -2.78 14.44 -4.34
CA ASN A 210 -1.68 14.23 -3.39
C ASN A 210 -1.05 12.84 -3.55
N ASN A 211 -1.86 11.80 -3.66
CA ASN A 211 -1.38 10.43 -3.81
C ASN A 211 -0.61 10.23 -5.14
N LEU A 212 -1.10 10.79 -6.24
CA LEU A 212 -0.42 10.75 -7.53
C LEU A 212 0.90 11.56 -7.50
N ALA A 213 0.89 12.72 -6.85
CA ALA A 213 2.09 13.53 -6.65
C ALA A 213 3.16 12.78 -5.84
N SER A 214 2.74 12.08 -4.76
CA SER A 214 3.64 11.25 -3.94
C SER A 214 4.30 10.12 -4.74
N LEU A 215 3.55 9.49 -5.65
CA LEU A 215 4.12 8.48 -6.54
C LEU A 215 5.16 9.07 -7.48
N TYR A 216 4.89 10.23 -8.10
CA TYR A 216 5.88 10.92 -8.94
C TYR A 216 7.10 11.39 -8.14
N ASP A 217 6.92 11.85 -6.91
CA ASP A 217 8.01 12.23 -6.00
C ASP A 217 8.92 11.01 -5.70
N SER A 218 8.32 9.87 -5.36
CA SER A 218 9.05 8.61 -5.13
C SER A 218 9.84 8.12 -6.35
N GLN A 219 9.40 8.48 -7.56
CA GLN A 219 10.12 8.22 -8.82
C GLN A 219 11.17 9.28 -9.14
N GLY A 220 11.36 10.32 -8.32
CA GLY A 220 12.19 11.48 -8.64
C GLY A 220 11.65 12.36 -9.78
N ARG A 221 10.40 12.17 -10.19
CA ARG A 221 9.72 12.93 -11.25
C ARG A 221 9.13 14.24 -10.69
N TYR A 222 9.98 15.03 -10.07
CA TYR A 222 9.59 16.23 -9.31
C TYR A 222 8.83 17.27 -10.14
N SER A 223 9.15 17.42 -11.42
CA SER A 223 8.45 18.35 -12.31
C SER A 223 6.98 17.98 -12.55
N GLN A 224 6.62 16.71 -12.36
CA GLN A 224 5.24 16.21 -12.44
C GLN A 224 4.56 16.22 -11.07
N ALA A 225 5.30 15.99 -9.99
CA ALA A 225 4.79 16.00 -8.63
C ALA A 225 4.39 17.41 -8.15
N GLU A 226 5.25 18.41 -8.39
CA GLU A 226 5.06 19.79 -7.89
C GLU A 226 3.70 20.40 -8.25
N PRO A 227 3.27 20.44 -9.53
CA PRO A 227 1.99 21.04 -9.89
C PRO A 227 0.79 20.32 -9.27
N LEU A 228 0.87 19.00 -9.06
CA LEU A 228 -0.20 18.23 -8.44
C LEU A 228 -0.32 18.51 -6.95
N TYR A 229 0.80 18.60 -6.23
CA TYR A 229 0.78 19.00 -4.82
C TYR A 229 0.26 20.44 -4.64
N GLN A 230 0.66 21.35 -5.52
CA GLN A 230 0.16 22.73 -5.50
C GLN A 230 -1.35 22.78 -5.75
N GLN A 231 -1.84 22.05 -6.77
CA GLN A 231 -3.27 21.94 -7.07
C GLN A 231 -4.05 21.33 -5.90
N ALA A 232 -3.52 20.25 -5.29
CA ALA A 232 -4.14 19.63 -4.13
C ALA A 232 -4.25 20.61 -2.95
N LEU A 233 -3.17 21.33 -2.63
CA LEU A 233 -3.15 22.32 -1.55
C LEU A 233 -4.17 23.45 -1.80
N GLU A 234 -4.19 24.02 -3.01
CA GLU A 234 -5.14 25.08 -3.38
C GLU A 234 -6.59 24.59 -3.28
N MET A 235 -6.85 23.39 -3.77
CA MET A 235 -8.18 22.78 -3.70
C MET A 235 -8.60 22.52 -2.26
N THR A 236 -7.73 21.94 -1.43
CA THR A 236 -8.00 21.69 -0.01
C THR A 236 -8.34 22.99 0.73
N ARG A 237 -7.56 24.05 0.51
CA ARG A 237 -7.83 25.38 1.08
C ARG A 237 -9.19 25.93 0.67
N ARG A 238 -9.52 25.83 -0.60
CA ARG A 238 -10.79 26.35 -1.13
C ARG A 238 -12.01 25.58 -0.64
N LEU A 239 -11.92 24.24 -0.55
CA LEU A 239 -13.05 23.38 -0.19
C LEU A 239 -13.28 23.26 1.31
N LEU A 240 -12.19 23.17 2.09
CA LEU A 240 -12.25 22.89 3.52
C LEU A 240 -11.93 24.15 4.36
N GLY A 241 -11.41 25.20 3.71
CA GLY A 241 -10.97 26.43 4.38
C GLY A 241 -9.49 26.39 4.76
N GLU A 242 -8.90 27.58 4.94
CA GLU A 242 -7.48 27.75 5.31
C GLU A 242 -7.13 27.07 6.64
N GLU A 243 -8.11 26.91 7.53
CA GLU A 243 -7.97 26.39 8.88
C GLU A 243 -8.39 24.91 8.98
N HIS A 244 -8.09 24.11 7.97
CA HIS A 244 -8.39 22.65 8.02
C HIS A 244 -7.11 21.83 8.20
N PRO A 245 -7.12 20.74 9.00
CA PRO A 245 -5.93 19.89 9.20
C PRO A 245 -5.31 19.37 7.90
N ASP A 246 -6.12 19.06 6.88
CA ASP A 246 -5.63 18.56 5.59
C ASP A 246 -4.82 19.62 4.83
N VAL A 247 -5.00 20.92 5.13
CA VAL A 247 -4.14 21.99 4.59
C VAL A 247 -2.73 21.85 5.17
N ALA A 248 -2.59 21.58 6.47
CA ALA A 248 -1.29 21.35 7.09
C ALA A 248 -0.59 20.12 6.50
N THR A 249 -1.35 19.04 6.25
CA THR A 249 -0.82 17.84 5.57
C THR A 249 -0.34 18.16 4.16
N SER A 250 -1.11 18.88 3.37
CA SER A 250 -0.74 19.28 2.00
C SER A 250 0.49 20.19 1.96
N LEU A 251 0.61 21.12 2.96
CA LEU A 251 1.79 21.96 3.14
C LEU A 251 3.04 21.12 3.44
N ASN A 252 2.94 20.14 4.35
CA ASN A 252 4.03 19.23 4.68
C ASN A 252 4.50 18.44 3.45
N ASN A 253 3.57 17.90 2.64
CA ASN A 253 3.91 17.14 1.45
C ASN A 253 4.66 18.01 0.41
N LEU A 254 4.16 19.21 0.15
CA LEU A 254 4.82 20.15 -0.77
C LEU A 254 6.17 20.62 -0.23
N ALA A 255 6.29 20.84 1.09
CA ALA A 255 7.55 21.18 1.73
C ALA A 255 8.59 20.06 1.63
N SER A 256 8.16 18.79 1.82
CA SER A 256 9.02 17.61 1.66
C SER A 256 9.54 17.48 0.23
N LEU A 257 8.70 17.73 -0.78
CA LEU A 257 9.13 17.78 -2.17
C LEU A 257 10.21 18.84 -2.41
N TYR A 258 10.05 20.04 -1.85
CA TYR A 258 11.05 21.10 -1.98
C TYR A 258 12.35 20.77 -1.22
N ASP A 259 12.25 20.12 -0.06
CA ASP A 259 13.42 19.63 0.69
C ASP A 259 14.20 18.58 -0.13
N SER A 260 13.53 17.61 -0.71
CA SER A 260 14.11 16.58 -1.59
C SER A 260 14.85 17.17 -2.81
N GLN A 261 14.40 18.34 -3.28
CA GLN A 261 15.04 19.09 -4.37
C GLN A 261 16.17 20.02 -3.90
N GLY A 262 16.45 20.11 -2.60
CA GLY A 262 17.37 21.09 -2.03
C GLY A 262 16.85 22.54 -2.10
N ARG A 263 15.55 22.75 -2.37
CA ARG A 263 14.89 24.08 -2.44
C ARG A 263 14.45 24.53 -1.04
N TYR A 264 15.42 24.56 -0.13
CA TYR A 264 15.19 24.79 1.30
C TYR A 264 14.46 26.12 1.62
N SER A 265 14.75 27.17 0.84
CA SER A 265 14.10 28.48 1.03
C SER A 265 12.59 28.46 0.76
N GLN A 266 12.12 27.46 -0.03
CA GLN A 266 10.70 27.27 -0.31
C GLN A 266 10.08 26.26 0.68
N ALA A 267 10.83 25.25 1.12
CA ALA A 267 10.39 24.26 2.07
C ALA A 267 10.14 24.85 3.48
N GLU A 268 11.08 25.68 3.98
CA GLU A 268 11.07 26.18 5.35
C GLU A 268 9.77 26.89 5.72
N PRO A 269 9.28 27.90 4.97
CA PRO A 269 8.04 28.59 5.32
C PRO A 269 6.81 27.67 5.32
N LEU A 270 6.77 26.65 4.48
CA LEU A 270 5.66 25.70 4.41
C LEU A 270 5.64 24.77 5.62
N PHE A 271 6.81 24.22 6.03
CA PHE A 271 6.90 23.44 7.26
C PHE A 271 6.56 24.26 8.51
N GLN A 272 7.01 25.53 8.58
CA GLN A 272 6.68 26.42 9.67
C GLN A 272 5.17 26.68 9.73
N GLN A 273 4.54 26.99 8.59
CA GLN A 273 3.11 27.19 8.48
C GLN A 273 2.34 25.91 8.89
N ALA A 274 2.76 24.74 8.40
CA ALA A 274 2.14 23.48 8.76
C ALA A 274 2.21 23.22 10.27
N LEU A 275 3.38 23.43 10.89
CA LEU A 275 3.55 23.28 12.35
C LEU A 275 2.65 24.24 13.14
N GLU A 276 2.61 25.52 12.76
CA GLU A 276 1.76 26.51 13.42
C GLU A 276 0.28 26.13 13.32
N MET A 277 -0.17 25.73 12.12
CA MET A 277 -1.54 25.28 11.90
C MET A 277 -1.87 24.04 12.74
N THR A 278 -1.02 23.03 12.74
CA THR A 278 -1.24 21.81 13.51
C THR A 278 -1.37 22.11 15.00
N ARG A 279 -0.50 22.95 15.55
CA ARG A 279 -0.57 23.41 16.95
C ARG A 279 -1.88 24.13 17.27
N ARG A 280 -2.29 25.03 16.40
CA ARG A 280 -3.50 25.83 16.61
C ARG A 280 -4.77 25.00 16.50
N LEU A 281 -4.85 24.08 15.55
CA LEU A 281 -6.05 23.30 15.24
C LEU A 281 -6.24 22.09 16.14
N LEU A 282 -5.15 21.39 16.45
CA LEU A 282 -5.17 20.13 17.20
C LEU A 282 -4.67 20.29 18.63
N GLY A 283 -4.06 21.45 18.95
CA GLY A 283 -3.44 21.72 20.24
C GLY A 283 -1.97 21.33 20.29
N GLU A 284 -1.24 21.97 21.24
CA GLU A 284 0.21 21.73 21.44
C GLU A 284 0.54 20.27 21.75
N GLU A 285 -0.40 19.54 22.34
CA GLU A 285 -0.25 18.16 22.81
C GLU A 285 -0.84 17.15 21.83
N HIS A 286 -0.69 17.35 20.52
CA HIS A 286 -1.17 16.40 19.50
C HIS A 286 0.01 15.68 18.84
N PRO A 287 -0.09 14.35 18.53
CA PRO A 287 0.99 13.60 17.87
C PRO A 287 1.47 14.24 16.56
N ASP A 288 0.58 14.85 15.77
CA ASP A 288 0.93 15.50 14.51
C ASP A 288 1.84 16.73 14.71
N VAL A 289 1.82 17.35 15.90
CA VAL A 289 2.78 18.41 16.24
C VAL A 289 4.18 17.84 16.33
N ALA A 290 4.36 16.65 16.94
CA ALA A 290 5.65 16.00 17.01
C ALA A 290 6.16 15.62 15.60
N THR A 291 5.28 15.14 14.71
CA THR A 291 5.61 14.88 13.30
C THR A 291 6.06 16.13 12.58
N SER A 292 5.32 17.25 12.72
CA SER A 292 5.67 18.55 12.10
C SER A 292 6.99 19.11 12.63
N LEU A 293 7.28 18.93 13.94
CA LEU A 293 8.57 19.30 14.55
C LEU A 293 9.71 18.48 13.96
N ASN A 294 9.54 17.15 13.79
CA ASN A 294 10.53 16.29 13.19
C ASN A 294 10.85 16.70 11.74
N ASN A 295 9.82 17.03 10.93
CA ASN A 295 10.00 17.45 9.55
C ASN A 295 10.79 18.77 9.46
N LEU A 296 10.42 19.76 10.26
CA LEU A 296 11.15 21.04 10.30
C LEU A 296 12.58 20.88 10.84
N ALA A 297 12.79 20.00 11.83
CA ALA A 297 14.12 19.69 12.35
C ALA A 297 15.00 19.00 11.29
N SER A 298 14.42 18.07 10.52
CA SER A 298 15.11 17.40 9.40
C SER A 298 15.57 18.41 8.36
N LEU A 299 14.70 19.34 7.97
CA LEU A 299 15.07 20.43 7.06
C LEU A 299 16.24 21.26 7.60
N TYR A 300 16.20 21.67 8.88
CA TYR A 300 17.32 22.41 9.48
C TYR A 300 18.61 21.57 9.55
N SER A 301 18.49 20.29 9.81
CA SER A 301 19.65 19.38 9.78
C SER A 301 20.26 19.29 8.37
N SER A 302 19.44 19.16 7.33
CA SER A 302 19.88 19.14 5.91
C SER A 302 20.59 20.42 5.50
N GLN A 303 20.22 21.55 6.11
CA GLN A 303 20.87 22.86 5.92
C GLN A 303 22.15 23.05 6.78
N GLY A 304 22.51 22.08 7.62
CA GLY A 304 23.59 22.25 8.60
C GLY A 304 23.25 23.20 9.77
N ARG A 305 22.00 23.59 9.92
CA ARG A 305 21.49 24.48 10.99
C ARG A 305 21.20 23.69 12.27
N TYR A 306 22.21 22.96 12.75
CA TYR A 306 22.09 21.99 13.82
C TYR A 306 21.58 22.57 15.15
N SER A 307 21.96 23.82 15.47
CA SER A 307 21.51 24.50 16.66
C SER A 307 20.00 24.78 16.69
N GLN A 308 19.37 24.83 15.51
CA GLN A 308 17.93 24.97 15.37
C GLN A 308 17.22 23.62 15.30
N ALA A 309 17.87 22.60 14.70
CA ALA A 309 17.32 21.27 14.57
C ALA A 309 17.24 20.52 15.92
N GLU A 310 18.31 20.61 16.74
CA GLU A 310 18.43 19.83 17.99
C GLU A 310 17.26 20.04 18.95
N PRO A 311 16.86 21.28 19.33
CA PRO A 311 15.76 21.47 20.24
C PRO A 311 14.42 20.98 19.71
N LEU A 312 14.21 21.00 18.38
CA LEU A 312 12.98 20.53 17.77
C LEU A 312 12.90 19.00 17.80
N PHE A 313 13.99 18.29 17.48
CA PHE A 313 14.05 16.84 17.60
C PHE A 313 13.88 16.39 19.05
N GLN A 314 14.48 17.09 20.02
CA GLN A 314 14.32 16.78 21.44
C GLN A 314 12.88 16.97 21.89
N GLN A 315 12.24 18.08 21.50
CA GLN A 315 10.83 18.35 21.78
C GLN A 315 9.94 17.28 21.16
N ALA A 316 10.16 16.93 19.89
CA ALA A 316 9.40 15.88 19.21
C ALA A 316 9.51 14.54 19.94
N LEU A 317 10.72 14.11 20.32
CA LEU A 317 10.96 12.89 21.07
C LEU A 317 10.24 12.88 22.43
N GLU A 318 10.35 13.98 23.18
CA GLU A 318 9.69 14.10 24.50
C GLU A 318 8.16 14.03 24.35
N MET A 319 7.60 14.74 23.34
CA MET A 319 6.17 14.70 23.05
C MET A 319 5.70 13.30 22.66
N THR A 320 6.42 12.63 21.76
CA THR A 320 6.06 11.27 21.31
C THR A 320 6.05 10.30 22.49
N ARG A 321 7.07 10.34 23.37
CA ARG A 321 7.12 9.53 24.59
C ARG A 321 5.96 9.78 25.53
N ARG A 322 5.64 11.04 25.76
CA ARG A 322 4.57 11.42 26.68
C ARG A 322 3.18 11.07 26.15
N LEU A 323 2.93 11.25 24.84
CA LEU A 323 1.61 11.08 24.25
C LEU A 323 1.30 9.63 23.88
N LEU A 324 2.29 8.92 23.36
CA LEU A 324 2.13 7.56 22.83
C LEU A 324 2.73 6.47 23.75
N GLY A 325 3.52 6.89 24.76
CA GLY A 325 4.24 6.00 25.67
C GLY A 325 5.65 5.68 25.18
N GLU A 326 6.50 5.26 26.14
CA GLU A 326 7.90 4.90 25.85
C GLU A 326 8.04 3.73 24.85
N GLU A 327 7.04 2.86 24.81
CA GLU A 327 7.01 1.65 23.99
C GLU A 327 6.19 1.86 22.68
N HIS A 328 6.35 2.99 22.01
CA HIS A 328 5.69 3.26 20.72
C HIS A 328 6.71 3.28 19.58
N PRO A 329 6.40 2.74 18.37
CA PRO A 329 7.32 2.76 17.24
C PRO A 329 7.82 4.16 16.85
N ASP A 330 6.99 5.19 16.99
CA ASP A 330 7.36 6.58 16.69
C ASP A 330 8.45 7.12 17.63
N VAL A 331 8.59 6.56 18.83
CA VAL A 331 9.71 6.88 19.73
C VAL A 331 11.03 6.39 19.11
N ALA A 332 11.05 5.18 18.55
CA ALA A 332 12.23 4.68 17.84
C ALA A 332 12.60 5.54 16.62
N THR A 333 11.59 5.99 15.87
CA THR A 333 11.80 6.93 14.75
C THR A 333 12.40 8.26 15.23
N SER A 334 11.85 8.85 16.30
CA SER A 334 12.37 10.10 16.87
C SER A 334 13.80 9.96 17.42
N LEU A 335 14.13 8.80 18.03
CA LEU A 335 15.49 8.47 18.48
C LEU A 335 16.46 8.39 17.30
N ASN A 336 16.08 7.72 16.21
CA ASN A 336 16.87 7.63 14.99
C ASN A 336 17.17 9.01 14.40
N ASN A 337 16.17 9.88 14.34
CA ASN A 337 16.32 11.24 13.80
C ASN A 337 17.28 12.09 14.63
N LEU A 338 17.14 12.06 15.97
CA LEU A 338 18.03 12.78 16.89
C LEU A 338 19.46 12.21 16.83
N ALA A 339 19.59 10.88 16.73
CA ALA A 339 20.89 10.21 16.59
C ALA A 339 21.59 10.62 15.27
N GLY A 340 20.87 10.67 14.15
CA GLY A 340 21.38 11.15 12.86
C GLY A 340 21.87 12.60 12.91
N LEU A 341 21.15 13.47 13.65
CA LEU A 341 21.62 14.83 13.90
C LEU A 341 22.95 14.83 14.67
N TYR A 342 23.07 14.04 15.75
CA TYR A 342 24.33 13.95 16.51
C TYR A 342 25.48 13.35 15.68
N GLU A 343 25.19 12.36 14.85
CA GLU A 343 26.15 11.82 13.89
C GLU A 343 26.67 12.90 12.94
N SER A 344 25.77 13.68 12.32
CA SER A 344 26.10 14.80 11.41
C SER A 344 26.95 15.88 12.08
N GLN A 345 26.84 16.03 13.39
CA GLN A 345 27.67 16.93 14.21
C GLN A 345 29.01 16.28 14.66
N GLY A 346 29.29 15.03 14.34
CA GLY A 346 30.43 14.28 14.87
C GLY A 346 30.32 13.91 16.36
N ARG A 347 29.14 14.07 16.96
CA ARG A 347 28.83 13.77 18.38
C ARG A 347 28.52 12.27 18.56
N TYR A 348 29.42 11.43 18.09
CA TYR A 348 29.20 9.97 17.99
C TYR A 348 28.86 9.28 19.31
N SER A 349 29.46 9.76 20.43
CA SER A 349 29.18 9.21 21.77
C SER A 349 27.73 9.44 22.24
N GLN A 350 27.04 10.42 21.66
CA GLN A 350 25.62 10.70 21.92
C GLN A 350 24.73 9.99 20.91
N ALA A 351 25.18 9.84 19.66
CA ALA A 351 24.43 9.17 18.62
C ALA A 351 24.33 7.64 18.85
N GLU A 352 25.43 6.98 19.21
CA GLU A 352 25.49 5.52 19.29
C GLU A 352 24.43 4.92 20.22
N PRO A 353 24.27 5.38 21.50
CA PRO A 353 23.24 4.82 22.38
C PRO A 353 21.81 5.03 21.88
N LEU A 354 21.55 6.12 21.18
CA LEU A 354 20.21 6.39 20.64
C LEU A 354 19.89 5.47 19.45
N PHE A 355 20.83 5.26 18.53
CA PHE A 355 20.64 4.30 17.44
C PHE A 355 20.50 2.86 17.97
N GLN A 356 21.26 2.47 18.98
CA GLN A 356 21.13 1.16 19.62
C GLN A 356 19.77 0.99 20.28
N GLN A 357 19.32 1.99 21.03
CA GLN A 357 17.99 2.00 21.65
C GLN A 357 16.88 1.91 20.59
N ALA A 358 16.97 2.70 19.53
CA ALA A 358 16.01 2.67 18.42
C ALA A 358 15.93 1.27 17.78
N LEU A 359 17.09 0.65 17.48
CA LEU A 359 17.15 -0.69 16.90
C LEU A 359 16.53 -1.74 17.82
N GLU A 360 16.86 -1.72 19.12
CA GLU A 360 16.29 -2.64 20.10
C GLU A 360 14.76 -2.49 20.21
N MET A 361 14.29 -1.25 20.29
CA MET A 361 12.85 -0.96 20.33
C MET A 361 12.15 -1.44 19.07
N THR A 362 12.67 -1.13 17.89
CA THR A 362 12.08 -1.54 16.62
C THR A 362 11.96 -3.07 16.53
N ARG A 363 13.02 -3.81 16.90
CA ARG A 363 13.01 -5.28 16.95
C ARG A 363 11.95 -5.83 17.89
N ARG A 364 11.87 -5.26 19.07
CA ARG A 364 10.93 -5.73 20.10
C ARG A 364 9.47 -5.44 19.74
N LEU A 365 9.19 -4.26 19.19
CA LEU A 365 7.81 -3.80 18.94
C LEU A 365 7.25 -4.31 17.61
N LEU A 366 8.08 -4.36 16.57
CA LEU A 366 7.66 -4.69 15.21
C LEU A 366 8.12 -6.10 14.77
N GLY A 367 9.01 -6.74 15.57
CA GLY A 367 9.60 -8.03 15.24
C GLY A 367 10.88 -7.91 14.42
N GLU A 368 11.71 -8.98 14.47
CA GLU A 368 13.02 -9.03 13.78
C GLU A 368 12.89 -8.89 12.25
N GLU A 369 11.75 -9.26 11.71
CA GLU A 369 11.46 -9.29 10.27
C GLU A 369 10.69 -8.05 9.78
N HIS A 370 10.87 -6.89 10.43
CA HIS A 370 10.22 -5.66 9.99
C HIS A 370 11.17 -4.78 9.17
N PRO A 371 10.72 -4.10 8.10
CA PRO A 371 11.55 -3.20 7.28
C PRO A 371 12.29 -2.13 8.08
N ASP A 372 11.66 -1.59 9.14
CA ASP A 372 12.26 -0.56 9.98
C ASP A 372 13.47 -1.08 10.78
N VAL A 373 13.56 -2.39 11.02
CA VAL A 373 14.77 -3.01 11.62
C VAL A 373 15.93 -2.87 10.63
N ALA A 374 15.71 -3.11 9.34
CA ALA A 374 16.76 -2.92 8.33
C ALA A 374 17.18 -1.44 8.22
N THR A 375 16.24 -0.51 8.38
CA THR A 375 16.54 0.93 8.42
C THR A 375 17.40 1.29 9.64
N SER A 376 17.03 0.81 10.83
CA SER A 376 17.80 1.06 12.07
C SER A 376 19.19 0.42 12.02
N LEU A 377 19.33 -0.78 11.46
CA LEU A 377 20.63 -1.42 11.21
C LEU A 377 21.51 -0.59 10.28
N ASN A 378 20.92 -0.09 9.20
CA ASN A 378 21.63 0.74 8.22
C ASN A 378 22.12 2.06 8.85
N ASN A 379 21.31 2.71 9.67
CA ASN A 379 21.69 3.94 10.37
C ASN A 379 22.82 3.69 11.37
N LEU A 380 22.76 2.64 12.17
CA LEU A 380 23.82 2.27 13.10
C LEU A 380 25.12 1.89 12.35
N ALA A 381 25.00 1.23 11.19
CA ALA A 381 26.15 0.93 10.33
C ALA A 381 26.81 2.20 9.80
N GLY A 382 26.03 3.19 9.35
CA GLY A 382 26.52 4.51 8.92
C GLY A 382 27.31 5.21 10.02
N LEU A 383 26.79 5.19 11.25
CA LEU A 383 27.52 5.74 12.40
C LEU A 383 28.86 5.06 12.61
N TYR A 384 28.92 3.72 12.54
CA TYR A 384 30.21 3.00 12.69
C TYR A 384 31.15 3.27 11.52
N GLU A 385 30.63 3.41 10.31
CA GLU A 385 31.44 3.83 9.14
C GLU A 385 32.02 5.23 9.35
N SER A 386 31.20 6.21 9.77
CA SER A 386 31.61 7.58 10.08
C SER A 386 32.72 7.64 11.17
N GLN A 387 32.77 6.64 12.07
CA GLN A 387 33.80 6.48 13.07
C GLN A 387 35.05 5.69 12.59
N GLY A 388 35.06 5.20 11.35
CA GLY A 388 36.10 4.29 10.83
C GLY A 388 36.05 2.88 11.43
N ARG A 389 34.94 2.52 12.14
CA ARG A 389 34.72 1.19 12.76
C ARG A 389 34.15 0.21 11.74
N TYR A 390 34.84 0.05 10.62
CA TYR A 390 34.36 -0.70 9.44
C TYR A 390 34.03 -2.16 9.74
N SER A 391 34.75 -2.83 10.64
CA SER A 391 34.46 -4.21 11.04
C SER A 391 33.13 -4.38 11.77
N GLN A 392 32.58 -3.31 12.33
CA GLN A 392 31.28 -3.28 12.97
C GLN A 392 30.19 -2.83 11.99
N ALA A 393 30.50 -1.94 11.06
CA ALA A 393 29.57 -1.45 10.05
C ALA A 393 29.20 -2.53 9.01
N GLU A 394 30.21 -3.27 8.49
CA GLU A 394 30.02 -4.23 7.39
C GLU A 394 28.93 -5.27 7.68
N PRO A 395 28.92 -6.00 8.82
CA PRO A 395 27.92 -6.99 9.09
C PRO A 395 26.50 -6.40 9.23
N LEU A 396 26.36 -5.16 9.71
CA LEU A 396 25.07 -4.50 9.85
C LEU A 396 24.50 -4.09 8.49
N TYR A 397 25.33 -3.52 7.60
CA TYR A 397 24.91 -3.22 6.22
C TYR A 397 24.53 -4.48 5.44
N GLN A 398 25.29 -5.58 5.60
CA GLN A 398 24.98 -6.85 4.98
C GLN A 398 23.66 -7.42 5.51
N GLN A 399 23.42 -7.36 6.82
CA GLN A 399 22.17 -7.79 7.42
C GLN A 399 20.99 -6.94 6.91
N ALA A 400 21.12 -5.61 6.88
CA ALA A 400 20.10 -4.70 6.37
C ALA A 400 19.76 -4.99 4.90
N LEU A 401 20.79 -5.19 4.05
CA LEU A 401 20.60 -5.54 2.64
C LEU A 401 19.88 -6.88 2.48
N GLN A 402 20.31 -7.92 3.20
CA GLN A 402 19.67 -9.23 3.15
C GLN A 402 18.21 -9.17 3.60
N MET A 403 17.92 -8.41 4.66
CA MET A 403 16.55 -8.21 5.15
C MET A 403 15.69 -7.51 4.10
N ARG A 404 16.15 -6.38 3.52
CA ARG A 404 15.39 -5.65 2.50
C ARG A 404 15.11 -6.51 1.27
N ARG A 405 16.10 -7.28 0.77
CA ARG A 405 15.90 -8.24 -0.33
C ARG A 405 14.79 -9.23 -0.03
N ARG A 406 14.82 -9.83 1.17
CA ARG A 406 13.84 -10.83 1.59
C ARG A 406 12.45 -10.22 1.82
N LEU A 407 12.35 -9.02 2.39
CA LEU A 407 11.09 -8.40 2.81
C LEU A 407 10.41 -7.60 1.72
N LEU A 408 11.18 -6.97 0.83
CA LEU A 408 10.67 -6.03 -0.17
C LEU A 408 10.85 -6.54 -1.61
N GLY A 409 11.74 -7.53 -1.82
CA GLY A 409 12.09 -8.05 -3.15
C GLY A 409 13.37 -7.41 -3.71
N GLU A 410 14.01 -8.14 -4.66
CA GLU A 410 15.32 -7.75 -5.22
C GLU A 410 15.29 -6.41 -5.94
N GLU A 411 14.17 -6.04 -6.58
CA GLU A 411 14.05 -4.83 -7.41
C GLU A 411 13.57 -3.59 -6.63
N HIS A 412 13.42 -3.71 -5.31
CA HIS A 412 12.92 -2.59 -4.51
C HIS A 412 13.97 -1.46 -4.37
N PRO A 413 13.59 -0.16 -4.47
CA PRO A 413 14.53 0.97 -4.36
C PRO A 413 15.36 0.98 -3.07
N ASP A 414 14.79 0.49 -1.96
CA ASP A 414 15.53 0.38 -0.70
C ASP A 414 16.65 -0.65 -0.74
N VAL A 415 16.54 -1.66 -1.61
CA VAL A 415 17.64 -2.60 -1.88
C VAL A 415 18.78 -1.87 -2.61
N ALA A 416 18.44 -1.04 -3.61
CA ALA A 416 19.43 -0.21 -4.30
C ALA A 416 20.14 0.76 -3.31
N THR A 417 19.40 1.35 -2.37
CA THR A 417 19.97 2.18 -1.31
C THR A 417 20.94 1.39 -0.42
N SER A 418 20.56 0.19 0.02
CA SER A 418 21.44 -0.67 0.81
C SER A 418 22.69 -1.12 0.07
N LEU A 419 22.57 -1.40 -1.23
CA LEU A 419 23.70 -1.72 -2.10
C LEU A 419 24.68 -0.54 -2.19
N ASN A 420 24.16 0.68 -2.38
CA ASN A 420 24.99 1.90 -2.43
C ASN A 420 25.73 2.13 -1.10
N ASN A 421 25.07 1.95 0.04
CA ASN A 421 25.68 2.13 1.35
C ASN A 421 26.79 1.09 1.61
N LEU A 422 26.56 -0.19 1.30
CA LEU A 422 27.58 -1.22 1.42
C LEU A 422 28.75 -0.99 0.43
N ALA A 423 28.45 -0.53 -0.77
CA ALA A 423 29.49 -0.16 -1.74
C ALA A 423 30.34 1.02 -1.25
N GLY A 424 29.71 2.06 -0.68
CA GLY A 424 30.39 3.20 -0.05
C GLY A 424 31.33 2.77 1.07
N LEU A 425 30.89 1.83 1.93
CA LEU A 425 31.73 1.24 2.95
C LEU A 425 32.97 0.54 2.36
N TYR A 426 32.80 -0.25 1.28
CA TYR A 426 33.94 -0.90 0.63
C TYR A 426 34.87 0.10 -0.04
N GLU A 427 34.32 1.15 -0.64
CA GLU A 427 35.09 2.25 -1.19
C GLU A 427 35.93 2.96 -0.12
N SER A 428 35.33 3.30 1.03
CA SER A 428 35.99 3.90 2.19
C SER A 428 37.16 3.05 2.74
N GLN A 429 37.10 1.72 2.50
CA GLN A 429 38.18 0.78 2.85
C GLN A 429 39.22 0.57 1.72
N GLY A 430 39.03 1.19 0.54
CA GLY A 430 39.82 0.94 -0.65
C GLY A 430 39.56 -0.42 -1.33
N ARG A 431 38.46 -1.09 -1.00
CA ARG A 431 38.03 -2.40 -1.55
C ARG A 431 37.20 -2.19 -2.83
N TYR A 432 37.76 -1.48 -3.80
CA TYR A 432 37.08 -1.05 -5.04
C TYR A 432 36.49 -2.21 -5.87
N SER A 433 37.19 -3.36 -5.91
CA SER A 433 36.71 -4.55 -6.61
C SER A 433 35.42 -5.13 -6.04
N GLN A 434 35.11 -4.82 -4.78
CA GLN A 434 33.86 -5.23 -4.11
C GLN A 434 32.80 -4.13 -4.19
N ALA A 435 33.21 -2.87 -4.23
CA ALA A 435 32.30 -1.73 -4.34
C ALA A 435 31.66 -1.63 -5.74
N GLU A 436 32.48 -1.75 -6.80
CA GLU A 436 32.03 -1.57 -8.19
C GLU A 436 30.81 -2.41 -8.59
N PRO A 437 30.77 -3.74 -8.38
CA PRO A 437 29.61 -4.55 -8.78
C PRO A 437 28.33 -4.18 -8.01
N LEU A 438 28.44 -3.71 -6.76
CA LEU A 438 27.28 -3.28 -5.97
C LEU A 438 26.72 -1.97 -6.50
N TYR A 439 27.58 -1.00 -6.85
CA TYR A 439 27.14 0.24 -7.50
C TYR A 439 26.49 -0.03 -8.85
N GLN A 440 27.04 -0.95 -9.65
CA GLN A 440 26.47 -1.32 -10.95
C GLN A 440 25.08 -1.96 -10.78
N GLN A 441 24.92 -2.86 -9.79
CA GLN A 441 23.63 -3.45 -9.47
C GLN A 441 22.61 -2.39 -9.03
N ALA A 442 22.99 -1.50 -8.11
CA ALA A 442 22.12 -0.43 -7.66
C ALA A 442 21.69 0.54 -8.79
N LEU A 443 22.58 0.76 -9.77
CA LEU A 443 22.27 1.61 -10.92
C LEU A 443 21.26 0.97 -11.88
N GLN A 444 21.29 -0.36 -12.04
CA GLN A 444 20.37 -1.09 -12.90
C GLN A 444 18.94 -1.14 -12.33
N MET A 445 18.77 -0.92 -11.03
CA MET A 445 17.49 -0.92 -10.32
C MET A 445 16.80 0.45 -10.31
N ARG A 446 17.41 1.47 -10.93
CA ARG A 446 16.88 2.83 -11.07
C ARG A 446 16.34 3.02 -12.49
#